data_2ee25a0937ad5123658ce87c44926b00
#
_entry.id   2ee25a0937ad5123658ce87c44926b00
#
_cell.length_a   1.000
_cell.length_b   1.000
_cell.length_c   1.000
_cell.angle_alpha   90.00
_cell.angle_beta   90.00
_cell.angle_gamma   90.00
#
_symmetry.space_group_name_H-M   'P 1'
#
loop_
_entity.id
_entity.type
_entity.pdbx_description
1 polymer ?
#
loop_
_entity_poly.entity_id
_entity_poly.type
_entity_poly.pdbx_seq_one_letter_code
_entity_poly.pdbx_strand_id
1 'polypeptide(L)'
;MIKPKPTSSMPVALQKKDRKSLILKQVNIHTRLMYNDLVNLIDVSEDTIRRDVNELAEEGQLIRIKGGAMSAAYHYGHDAKTYAQSNKLIIAEKTLPLLRDDIIVLIGGGTTVREFIKKIPNSLRATFITVNVLTAVELLDKPMIKTIMIGGQLSTYSQMTVSGEVFEYLAGIRADLCLMGTNAIDSSAGLTDSDWETIQVKKAMIKAAEKVAIIAISEKLNSSMQMKIADIDEIDYLITELSPDNPDLQSYRSKNLTIL
;
A
#
# COMPACT_ATOMS: atom_id res chain seq x y z
N MET A 1 10.86 -3.06 12.07
CA MET A 1 11.23 -4.49 11.88
C MET A 1 10.00 -5.24 11.44
N ILE A 2 9.98 -5.79 10.22
CA ILE A 2 8.87 -6.63 9.76
C ILE A 2 8.96 -7.93 10.55
N LYS A 3 7.90 -8.29 11.31
CA LYS A 3 7.86 -9.59 11.99
C LYS A 3 7.45 -10.65 10.96
N PRO A 4 8.23 -11.73 10.76
CA PRO A 4 7.83 -12.82 9.88
C PRO A 4 6.60 -13.55 10.45
N LYS A 5 5.75 -14.09 9.57
CA LYS A 5 4.78 -15.12 9.98
C LYS A 5 5.56 -16.27 10.64
N PRO A 6 5.12 -16.81 11.78
CA PRO A 6 5.81 -17.94 12.42
C PRO A 6 5.72 -19.17 11.51
N THR A 7 6.83 -19.50 10.84
CA THR A 7 7.01 -20.79 10.17
C THR A 7 7.99 -21.63 10.99
N SER A 8 7.48 -22.72 11.53
CA SER A 8 8.27 -23.74 12.20
C SER A 8 9.07 -24.55 11.16
N SER A 9 10.35 -24.23 10.97
CA SER A 9 11.43 -25.15 10.57
C SER A 9 12.73 -24.36 10.42
N MET A 10 13.87 -24.94 10.88
CA MET A 10 15.20 -24.33 10.78
C MET A 10 15.54 -23.98 9.32
N PRO A 11 16.17 -22.83 9.06
CA PRO A 11 16.50 -22.41 7.71
C PRO A 11 17.61 -23.29 7.13
N VAL A 12 17.27 -24.11 6.14
CA VAL A 12 18.24 -24.60 5.15
C VAL A 12 18.75 -23.35 4.44
N ALA A 13 20.07 -23.15 4.35
CA ALA A 13 20.66 -22.01 3.65
C ALA A 13 20.06 -21.90 2.24
N LEU A 14 19.25 -20.87 2.01
CA LEU A 14 18.56 -20.65 0.74
C LEU A 14 19.57 -20.54 -0.40
N GLN A 15 19.37 -21.33 -1.45
CA GLN A 15 20.18 -21.20 -2.66
C GLN A 15 20.00 -19.78 -3.23
N LYS A 16 21.02 -19.27 -3.90
CA LYS A 16 21.02 -17.91 -4.47
C LYS A 16 19.76 -17.59 -5.29
N LYS A 17 19.31 -18.54 -6.12
CA LYS A 17 18.12 -18.38 -6.96
C LYS A 17 16.85 -18.21 -6.13
N ASP A 18 16.66 -19.04 -5.11
CA ASP A 18 15.47 -19.00 -4.25
C ASP A 18 15.49 -17.73 -3.39
N ARG A 19 16.65 -17.32 -2.91
CA ARG A 19 16.84 -16.09 -2.16
C ARG A 19 16.52 -14.85 -2.99
N LYS A 20 17.00 -14.75 -4.24
CA LYS A 20 16.64 -13.66 -5.18
C LYS A 20 15.14 -13.64 -5.45
N SER A 21 14.51 -14.79 -5.66
CA SER A 21 13.06 -14.91 -5.84
C SER A 21 12.30 -14.42 -4.60
N LEU A 22 12.77 -14.76 -3.40
CA LEU A 22 12.17 -14.30 -2.15
C LEU A 22 12.33 -12.80 -1.95
N ILE A 23 13.52 -12.23 -2.21
CA ILE A 23 13.76 -10.78 -2.19
C ILE A 23 12.77 -10.07 -3.11
N LEU A 24 12.67 -10.51 -4.35
CA LEU A 24 11.78 -9.92 -5.34
C LEU A 24 10.32 -10.00 -4.92
N LYS A 25 9.89 -11.14 -4.39
CA LYS A 25 8.55 -11.32 -3.85
C LYS A 25 8.27 -10.34 -2.72
N GLN A 26 9.14 -10.25 -1.71
CA GLN A 26 8.95 -9.38 -0.56
C GLN A 26 8.95 -7.88 -0.95
N VAL A 27 9.84 -7.47 -1.85
CA VAL A 27 9.86 -6.10 -2.38
C VAL A 27 8.57 -5.78 -3.14
N ASN A 28 8.00 -6.73 -3.88
CA ASN A 28 6.73 -6.53 -4.59
C ASN A 28 5.51 -6.49 -3.65
N ILE A 29 5.52 -7.26 -2.56
CA ILE A 29 4.46 -7.22 -1.53
C ILE A 29 4.47 -5.88 -0.81
N HIS A 30 5.61 -5.48 -0.26
CA HIS A 30 5.74 -4.29 0.59
C HIS A 30 6.09 -3.02 -0.18
N THR A 31 6.18 -3.10 -1.53
CA THR A 31 6.52 -2.00 -2.43
C THR A 31 7.97 -1.52 -2.29
N ARG A 32 8.49 -1.45 -1.08
CA ARG A 32 9.86 -1.06 -0.73
C ARG A 32 10.29 -1.74 0.57
N LEU A 33 11.56 -2.17 0.61
CA LEU A 33 12.18 -2.72 1.80
C LEU A 33 13.60 -2.19 1.96
N MET A 34 13.98 -1.86 3.19
CA MET A 34 15.37 -1.53 3.53
C MET A 34 16.19 -2.82 3.64
N TYR A 35 17.52 -2.73 3.49
CA TYR A 35 18.38 -3.92 3.62
C TYR A 35 18.20 -4.62 4.97
N ASN A 36 18.06 -3.86 6.06
CA ASN A 36 17.81 -4.44 7.38
C ASN A 36 16.52 -5.25 7.45
N ASP A 37 15.45 -4.83 6.76
CA ASP A 37 14.21 -5.59 6.71
C ASP A 37 14.40 -6.90 5.96
N LEU A 38 15.12 -6.87 4.83
CA LEU A 38 15.45 -8.05 4.03
C LEU A 38 16.37 -9.03 4.79
N VAL A 39 17.35 -8.51 5.52
CA VAL A 39 18.22 -9.32 6.41
C VAL A 39 17.39 -10.08 7.44
N ASN A 40 16.48 -9.38 8.12
CA ASN A 40 15.62 -9.98 9.14
C ASN A 40 14.62 -11.00 8.58
N LEU A 41 14.15 -10.79 7.34
CA LEU A 41 13.19 -11.69 6.68
C LEU A 41 13.83 -12.95 6.12
N ILE A 42 15.09 -12.88 5.69
CA ILE A 42 15.76 -13.91 4.89
C ILE A 42 16.87 -14.63 5.68
N ASP A 43 17.30 -14.01 6.79
CA ASP A 43 18.34 -14.53 7.69
C ASP A 43 19.70 -14.78 6.98
N VAL A 44 20.17 -13.74 6.26
CA VAL A 44 21.50 -13.73 5.64
C VAL A 44 22.17 -12.37 5.88
N SER A 45 23.49 -12.29 5.64
CA SER A 45 24.23 -11.06 5.84
C SER A 45 23.76 -9.93 4.92
N GLU A 46 23.88 -8.66 5.38
CA GLU A 46 23.55 -7.48 4.58
C GLU A 46 24.34 -7.42 3.26
N ASP A 47 25.61 -7.84 3.27
CA ASP A 47 26.42 -7.90 2.05
C ASP A 47 25.86 -8.87 1.01
N THR A 48 25.31 -10.00 1.45
CA THR A 48 24.61 -10.94 0.57
C THR A 48 23.36 -10.33 -0.03
N ILE A 49 22.54 -9.67 0.79
CA ILE A 49 21.34 -8.94 0.34
C ILE A 49 21.71 -7.85 -0.66
N ARG A 50 22.76 -7.05 -0.39
CA ARG A 50 23.22 -5.98 -1.30
C ARG A 50 23.63 -6.51 -2.66
N ARG A 51 24.34 -7.63 -2.72
CA ARG A 51 24.74 -8.27 -3.99
C ARG A 51 23.53 -8.77 -4.76
N ASP A 52 22.61 -9.47 -4.11
CA ASP A 52 21.40 -9.99 -4.75
C ASP A 52 20.49 -8.87 -5.26
N VAL A 53 20.32 -7.80 -4.48
CA VAL A 53 19.55 -6.60 -4.90
C VAL A 53 20.22 -5.90 -6.09
N ASN A 54 21.55 -5.77 -6.10
CA ASN A 54 22.26 -5.18 -7.23
C ASN A 54 22.04 -6.00 -8.52
N GLU A 55 22.17 -7.32 -8.45
CA GLU A 55 21.93 -8.18 -9.61
C GLU A 55 20.49 -8.10 -10.11
N LEU A 56 19.49 -8.11 -9.20
CA LEU A 56 18.09 -7.96 -9.56
C LEU A 56 17.79 -6.59 -10.18
N ALA A 57 18.49 -5.55 -9.74
CA ALA A 57 18.35 -4.21 -10.32
C ALA A 57 18.99 -4.12 -11.72
N GLU A 58 20.15 -4.74 -11.93
CA GLU A 58 20.79 -4.85 -13.25
C GLU A 58 19.93 -5.63 -14.24
N GLU A 59 19.20 -6.66 -13.75
CA GLU A 59 18.21 -7.42 -14.52
C GLU A 59 16.89 -6.65 -14.75
N GLY A 60 16.74 -5.44 -14.20
CA GLY A 60 15.53 -4.61 -14.32
C GLY A 60 14.30 -5.13 -13.54
N GLN A 61 14.49 -6.11 -12.65
CA GLN A 61 13.39 -6.73 -11.91
C GLN A 61 12.93 -5.91 -10.69
N LEU A 62 13.80 -5.07 -10.15
CA LEU A 62 13.51 -4.11 -9.07
C LEU A 62 14.37 -2.86 -9.25
N ILE A 63 14.13 -1.85 -8.42
CA ILE A 63 14.91 -0.61 -8.40
C ILE A 63 15.70 -0.56 -7.10
N ARG A 64 17.01 -0.35 -7.25
CA ARG A 64 17.85 -0.07 -6.09
C ARG A 64 17.65 1.37 -5.62
N ILE A 65 17.47 1.53 -4.34
CA ILE A 65 17.36 2.83 -3.66
C ILE A 65 18.42 2.93 -2.56
N LYS A 66 18.58 4.12 -1.98
CA LYS A 66 19.50 4.31 -0.85
C LYS A 66 19.08 3.43 0.32
N GLY A 67 19.89 2.45 0.68
CA GLY A 67 19.68 1.55 1.82
C GLY A 67 18.69 0.42 1.59
N GLY A 68 18.23 0.15 0.35
CA GLY A 68 17.24 -0.88 0.10
C GLY A 68 16.86 -1.08 -1.37
N ALA A 69 15.66 -1.64 -1.56
CA ALA A 69 15.09 -1.94 -2.86
C ALA A 69 13.61 -1.53 -2.95
N MET A 70 13.14 -1.21 -4.16
CA MET A 70 11.77 -0.84 -4.47
C MET A 70 11.24 -1.62 -5.66
N SER A 71 9.95 -1.93 -5.65
CA SER A 71 9.26 -2.61 -6.75
C SER A 71 9.28 -1.77 -8.03
N ALA A 72 9.71 -2.38 -9.14
CA ALA A 72 9.68 -1.75 -10.44
C ALA A 72 8.24 -1.35 -10.86
N ALA A 73 7.27 -2.22 -10.58
CA ALA A 73 5.86 -1.96 -10.88
C ALA A 73 5.29 -0.72 -10.17
N TYR A 74 5.81 -0.41 -8.98
CA TYR A 74 5.41 0.79 -8.26
C TYR A 74 6.03 2.06 -8.85
N HIS A 75 7.28 1.98 -9.30
CA HIS A 75 8.01 3.15 -9.79
C HIS A 75 7.67 3.55 -11.21
N TYR A 76 7.62 2.57 -12.14
CA TYR A 76 7.42 2.84 -13.57
C TYR A 76 5.93 2.97 -13.98
N GLY A 77 5.00 2.78 -13.05
CA GLY A 77 3.60 2.99 -13.36
C GLY A 77 3.05 1.99 -14.39
N HIS A 78 2.51 2.50 -15.49
CA HIS A 78 1.74 1.72 -16.46
C HIS A 78 2.48 0.56 -17.14
N ASP A 79 3.79 0.64 -17.30
CA ASP A 79 4.56 -0.27 -18.15
C ASP A 79 5.02 -1.55 -17.44
N ALA A 80 4.92 -1.62 -16.11
CA ALA A 80 5.39 -2.76 -15.35
C ALA A 80 4.24 -3.69 -14.94
N LYS A 81 4.47 -5.01 -15.10
CA LYS A 81 3.51 -6.03 -14.66
C LYS A 81 3.23 -5.93 -13.17
N THR A 82 1.98 -5.69 -12.82
CA THR A 82 1.54 -5.55 -11.42
C THR A 82 1.61 -6.91 -10.70
N TYR A 83 2.34 -6.96 -9.57
CA TYR A 83 2.36 -8.14 -8.72
C TYR A 83 0.96 -8.44 -8.15
N ALA A 84 0.59 -9.73 -8.07
CA ALA A 84 -0.71 -10.20 -7.58
C ALA A 84 -1.92 -9.49 -8.24
N GLN A 85 -1.86 -9.26 -9.56
CA GLN A 85 -2.88 -8.48 -10.28
C GLN A 85 -4.28 -9.07 -10.11
N SER A 86 -4.44 -10.41 -10.18
CA SER A 86 -5.73 -11.07 -9.99
C SER A 86 -6.35 -10.75 -8.62
N ASN A 87 -5.56 -10.81 -7.55
CA ASN A 87 -6.01 -10.48 -6.20
C ASN A 87 -6.44 -9.00 -6.10
N LYS A 88 -5.67 -8.11 -6.71
CA LYS A 88 -6.00 -6.67 -6.73
C LYS A 88 -7.25 -6.34 -7.52
N LEU A 89 -7.55 -7.10 -8.56
CA LEU A 89 -8.81 -6.96 -9.31
C LEU A 89 -10.01 -7.38 -8.46
N ILE A 90 -9.91 -8.47 -7.68
CA ILE A 90 -10.96 -8.88 -6.73
C ILE A 90 -11.18 -7.78 -5.67
N ILE A 91 -10.09 -7.25 -5.10
CA ILE A 91 -10.16 -6.15 -4.13
C ILE A 91 -10.83 -4.92 -4.76
N ALA A 92 -10.45 -4.57 -5.99
CA ALA A 92 -11.02 -3.45 -6.72
C ALA A 92 -12.54 -3.61 -6.86
N GLU A 93 -13.02 -4.78 -7.27
CA GLU A 93 -14.45 -5.08 -7.42
C GLU A 93 -15.20 -5.00 -6.09
N LYS A 94 -14.64 -5.54 -5.00
CA LYS A 94 -15.22 -5.44 -3.65
C LYS A 94 -15.25 -4.00 -3.11
N THR A 95 -14.40 -3.10 -3.62
CA THR A 95 -14.34 -1.70 -3.20
C THR A 95 -15.38 -0.83 -3.89
N LEU A 96 -15.81 -1.16 -5.12
CA LEU A 96 -16.76 -0.36 -5.91
C LEU A 96 -18.07 -0.02 -5.17
N PRO A 97 -18.70 -0.93 -4.40
CA PRO A 97 -19.95 -0.63 -3.68
C PRO A 97 -19.84 0.50 -2.64
N LEU A 98 -18.63 0.90 -2.25
CA LEU A 98 -18.43 2.05 -1.36
C LEU A 98 -18.61 3.40 -2.09
N LEU A 99 -18.67 3.38 -3.42
CA LEU A 99 -18.84 4.59 -4.23
C LEU A 99 -20.32 4.87 -4.50
N ARG A 100 -20.66 6.15 -4.57
CA ARG A 100 -21.97 6.67 -4.98
C ARG A 100 -21.76 8.01 -5.69
N ASP A 101 -22.75 8.46 -6.43
CA ASP A 101 -22.71 9.81 -6.99
C ASP A 101 -22.58 10.88 -5.89
N ASP A 102 -21.88 11.93 -6.21
CA ASP A 102 -21.59 13.11 -5.39
C ASP A 102 -20.72 12.83 -4.13
N ILE A 103 -20.12 11.62 -4.02
CA ILE A 103 -19.18 11.29 -2.94
C ILE A 103 -17.88 12.09 -3.07
N ILE A 104 -17.32 12.49 -1.94
CA ILE A 104 -15.97 13.05 -1.83
C ILE A 104 -15.03 11.97 -1.29
N VAL A 105 -14.09 11.52 -2.12
CA VAL A 105 -13.13 10.48 -1.78
C VAL A 105 -11.73 11.06 -1.67
N LEU A 106 -11.12 10.93 -0.49
CA LEU A 106 -9.70 11.18 -0.30
C LEU A 106 -8.95 9.88 -0.58
N ILE A 107 -8.21 9.85 -1.70
CA ILE A 107 -7.63 8.61 -2.19
C ILE A 107 -6.10 8.64 -2.14
N GLY A 108 -5.51 7.57 -1.59
CA GLY A 108 -4.07 7.36 -1.55
C GLY A 108 -3.48 6.86 -2.86
N GLY A 109 -2.30 6.28 -2.79
CA GLY A 109 -1.60 5.69 -3.92
C GLY A 109 -1.36 4.19 -3.76
N GLY A 110 -0.69 3.62 -4.76
CA GLY A 110 -0.28 2.22 -4.77
C GLY A 110 -0.95 1.40 -5.86
N THR A 111 -0.36 0.26 -6.17
CA THR A 111 -0.77 -0.58 -7.30
C THR A 111 -2.19 -1.16 -7.16
N THR A 112 -2.68 -1.40 -5.94
CA THR A 112 -4.06 -1.84 -5.69
C THR A 112 -5.05 -0.69 -5.95
N VAL A 113 -4.71 0.54 -5.52
CA VAL A 113 -5.51 1.75 -5.80
C VAL A 113 -5.62 1.97 -7.31
N ARG A 114 -4.54 1.78 -8.05
CA ARG A 114 -4.56 1.91 -9.52
C ARG A 114 -5.49 0.90 -10.19
N GLU A 115 -5.47 -0.37 -9.77
CA GLU A 115 -6.40 -1.38 -10.29
C GLU A 115 -7.87 -1.03 -9.94
N PHE A 116 -8.10 -0.45 -8.77
CA PHE A 116 -9.43 0.06 -8.39
C PHE A 116 -9.88 1.22 -9.29
N ILE A 117 -9.03 2.22 -9.53
CA ILE A 117 -9.39 3.37 -10.39
C ILE A 117 -9.79 2.90 -11.78
N LYS A 118 -9.09 1.94 -12.38
CA LYS A 118 -9.43 1.38 -13.68
C LYS A 118 -10.84 0.81 -13.72
N LYS A 119 -11.33 0.23 -12.61
CA LYS A 119 -12.65 -0.39 -12.48
C LYS A 119 -13.77 0.61 -12.18
N ILE A 120 -13.48 1.85 -11.80
CA ILE A 120 -14.50 2.88 -11.55
C ILE A 120 -15.31 3.10 -12.84
N PRO A 121 -16.68 3.03 -12.76
CA PRO A 121 -17.53 3.29 -13.92
C PRO A 121 -17.33 4.72 -14.46
N ASN A 122 -17.28 4.86 -15.78
CA ASN A 122 -17.15 6.17 -16.42
C ASN A 122 -18.35 7.09 -16.19
N SER A 123 -19.49 6.55 -15.73
CA SER A 123 -20.68 7.31 -15.39
C SER A 123 -20.70 7.88 -13.97
N LEU A 124 -19.80 7.43 -13.10
CA LEU A 124 -19.75 7.91 -11.71
C LEU A 124 -19.38 9.39 -11.64
N ARG A 125 -20.23 10.19 -11.04
CA ARG A 125 -20.00 11.62 -10.76
C ARG A 125 -19.53 11.78 -9.32
N ALA A 126 -18.25 12.07 -9.14
CA ALA A 126 -17.67 12.17 -7.81
C ALA A 126 -16.49 13.15 -7.77
N THR A 127 -16.09 13.55 -6.58
CA THR A 127 -14.86 14.31 -6.37
C THR A 127 -13.81 13.42 -5.71
N PHE A 128 -12.67 13.27 -6.36
CA PHE A 128 -11.52 12.56 -5.81
C PHE A 128 -10.40 13.55 -5.49
N ILE A 129 -9.93 13.51 -4.25
CA ILE A 129 -8.84 14.33 -3.75
C ILE A 129 -7.65 13.40 -3.48
N THR A 130 -6.47 13.72 -3.97
CA THR A 130 -5.28 12.90 -3.78
C THR A 130 -4.04 13.72 -3.53
N VAL A 131 -3.09 13.13 -2.85
CA VAL A 131 -1.71 13.61 -2.65
C VAL A 131 -0.72 12.81 -3.50
N ASN A 132 -1.17 11.79 -4.24
CA ASN A 132 -0.32 10.89 -5.01
C ASN A 132 -0.38 11.22 -6.51
N VAL A 133 0.79 11.47 -7.12
CA VAL A 133 0.89 11.89 -8.52
C VAL A 133 0.34 10.84 -9.48
N LEU A 134 0.70 9.58 -9.31
CA LEU A 134 0.25 8.51 -10.23
C LEU A 134 -1.25 8.29 -10.12
N THR A 135 -1.81 8.38 -8.91
CA THR A 135 -3.26 8.34 -8.69
C THR A 135 -3.97 9.48 -9.39
N ALA A 136 -3.42 10.71 -9.32
CA ALA A 136 -3.99 11.85 -10.02
C ALA A 136 -4.00 11.63 -11.54
N VAL A 137 -2.91 11.11 -12.12
CA VAL A 137 -2.80 10.79 -13.55
C VAL A 137 -3.83 9.73 -13.96
N GLU A 138 -3.96 8.62 -13.22
CA GLU A 138 -4.95 7.57 -13.51
C GLU A 138 -6.41 8.09 -13.47
N LEU A 139 -6.71 9.04 -12.57
CA LEU A 139 -8.04 9.62 -12.45
C LEU A 139 -8.42 10.52 -13.64
N LEU A 140 -7.46 11.04 -14.41
CA LEU A 140 -7.73 11.84 -15.61
C LEU A 140 -8.46 11.06 -16.70
N ASP A 141 -8.35 9.73 -16.70
CA ASP A 141 -9.05 8.83 -17.62
C ASP A 141 -10.55 8.65 -17.25
N LYS A 142 -11.03 9.27 -16.14
CA LYS A 142 -12.41 9.16 -15.66
C LYS A 142 -13.19 10.46 -15.91
N PRO A 143 -13.97 10.54 -17.01
CA PRO A 143 -14.48 11.81 -17.53
C PRO A 143 -15.46 12.54 -16.62
N MET A 144 -16.17 11.82 -15.72
CA MET A 144 -17.17 12.40 -14.82
C MET A 144 -16.62 12.62 -13.40
N ILE A 145 -15.33 12.32 -13.17
CA ILE A 145 -14.69 12.53 -11.86
C ILE A 145 -13.98 13.89 -11.85
N LYS A 146 -14.32 14.72 -10.87
CA LYS A 146 -13.54 15.91 -10.53
C LYS A 146 -12.31 15.47 -9.73
N THR A 147 -11.12 15.61 -10.31
CA THR A 147 -9.86 15.28 -9.66
C THR A 147 -9.23 16.54 -9.07
N ILE A 148 -8.91 16.50 -7.78
CA ILE A 148 -8.16 17.54 -7.07
C ILE A 148 -6.85 16.91 -6.57
N MET A 149 -5.72 17.43 -7.02
CA MET A 149 -4.41 17.05 -6.51
C MET A 149 -3.91 18.09 -5.52
N ILE A 150 -3.64 17.68 -4.28
CA ILE A 150 -2.98 18.54 -3.31
C ILE A 150 -1.50 18.62 -3.69
N GLY A 151 -1.05 19.81 -4.04
CA GLY A 151 0.35 20.10 -4.42
C GLY A 151 1.27 20.16 -3.21
N GLY A 152 2.56 20.41 -3.48
CA GLY A 152 3.60 20.56 -2.46
C GLY A 152 4.91 19.87 -2.86
N GLN A 153 5.82 19.68 -1.92
CA GLN A 153 7.07 18.95 -2.14
C GLN A 153 6.77 17.47 -2.39
N LEU A 154 7.27 16.92 -3.49
CA LEU A 154 7.06 15.54 -3.87
C LEU A 154 8.13 14.62 -3.25
N SER A 155 7.69 13.62 -2.50
CA SER A 155 8.54 12.51 -2.07
C SER A 155 8.78 11.54 -3.23
N THR A 156 10.04 11.34 -3.60
CA THR A 156 10.43 10.32 -4.58
C THR A 156 10.20 8.89 -4.09
N TYR A 157 10.06 8.75 -2.77
CA TYR A 157 9.79 7.48 -2.11
C TYR A 157 8.35 6.99 -2.32
N SER A 158 7.39 7.83 -1.95
CA SER A 158 5.97 7.46 -1.93
C SER A 158 5.19 8.01 -3.13
N GLN A 159 5.85 8.86 -3.96
CA GLN A 159 5.19 9.59 -5.06
C GLN A 159 4.00 10.43 -4.56
N MET A 160 4.07 10.84 -3.29
CA MET A 160 3.09 11.68 -2.62
C MET A 160 3.70 13.04 -2.32
N THR A 161 2.87 14.06 -2.26
CA THR A 161 3.24 15.35 -1.71
C THR A 161 3.28 15.28 -0.18
N VAL A 162 4.35 15.85 0.44
CA VAL A 162 4.68 15.63 1.87
C VAL A 162 5.05 16.90 2.62
N SER A 163 4.86 18.08 2.03
CA SER A 163 5.21 19.37 2.66
C SER A 163 4.15 19.88 3.63
N GLY A 164 4.47 20.97 4.34
CA GLY A 164 3.58 21.60 5.32
C GLY A 164 2.20 21.98 4.77
N GLU A 165 2.17 22.48 3.54
CA GLU A 165 0.94 22.87 2.84
C GLU A 165 -0.04 21.71 2.69
N VAL A 166 0.47 20.47 2.54
CA VAL A 166 -0.38 19.27 2.47
C VAL A 166 -1.21 19.11 3.73
N PHE A 167 -0.62 19.34 4.89
CA PHE A 167 -1.32 19.21 6.18
C PHE A 167 -2.34 20.32 6.37
N GLU A 168 -2.05 21.54 5.92
CA GLU A 168 -2.99 22.67 5.96
C GLU A 168 -4.22 22.38 5.08
N TYR A 169 -4.02 21.89 3.86
CA TYR A 169 -5.13 21.50 2.99
C TYR A 169 -5.95 20.36 3.57
N LEU A 170 -5.29 19.30 4.05
CA LEU A 170 -5.98 18.15 4.65
C LEU A 170 -6.78 18.52 5.90
N ALA A 171 -6.29 19.45 6.72
CA ALA A 171 -6.99 19.92 7.90
C ALA A 171 -8.31 20.66 7.56
N GLY A 172 -8.43 21.24 6.36
CA GLY A 172 -9.64 21.89 5.87
C GLY A 172 -10.60 20.98 5.10
N ILE A 173 -10.26 19.69 4.89
CA ILE A 173 -11.07 18.75 4.14
C ILE A 173 -11.91 17.89 5.11
N ARG A 174 -13.14 17.60 4.69
CA ARG A 174 -14.00 16.59 5.28
C ARG A 174 -14.53 15.69 4.17
N ALA A 175 -13.80 14.62 3.88
CA ALA A 175 -14.18 13.64 2.86
C ALA A 175 -15.17 12.63 3.44
N ASP A 176 -16.06 12.09 2.59
CA ASP A 176 -16.94 10.98 2.99
C ASP A 176 -16.15 9.69 3.22
N LEU A 177 -15.11 9.47 2.40
CA LEU A 177 -14.32 8.24 2.41
C LEU A 177 -12.83 8.55 2.21
N CYS A 178 -11.98 8.03 3.08
CA CYS A 178 -10.55 7.89 2.85
C CYS A 178 -10.26 6.46 2.38
N LEU A 179 -9.82 6.30 1.13
CA LEU A 179 -9.46 5.02 0.54
C LEU A 179 -7.96 4.95 0.30
N MET A 180 -7.27 4.03 0.95
CA MET A 180 -5.82 3.88 0.77
C MET A 180 -5.33 2.44 0.84
N GLY A 181 -4.20 2.18 0.21
CA GLY A 181 -3.42 0.97 0.42
C GLY A 181 -2.53 1.07 1.66
N THR A 182 -2.07 -0.09 2.12
CA THR A 182 -1.07 -0.18 3.19
C THR A 182 0.11 -1.05 2.79
N ASN A 183 1.24 -0.90 3.47
CA ASN A 183 2.40 -1.78 3.33
C ASN A 183 2.35 -2.96 4.31
N ALA A 184 1.77 -2.76 5.48
CA ALA A 184 1.54 -3.81 6.47
C ALA A 184 0.33 -3.46 7.34
N ILE A 185 -0.43 -4.48 7.74
CA ILE A 185 -1.56 -4.37 8.66
C ILE A 185 -1.62 -5.57 9.58
N ASP A 186 -1.84 -5.31 10.86
CA ASP A 186 -1.97 -6.32 11.90
C ASP A 186 -3.10 -5.93 12.87
N SER A 187 -3.85 -6.90 13.36
CA SER A 187 -5.00 -6.66 14.23
C SER A 187 -4.67 -6.03 15.59
N SER A 188 -3.41 -6.11 16.02
CA SER A 188 -2.91 -5.52 17.27
C SER A 188 -1.99 -4.33 17.04
N ALA A 189 -1.10 -4.39 16.03
CA ALA A 189 -0.20 -3.30 15.70
C ALA A 189 -0.86 -2.19 14.89
N GLY A 190 -2.02 -2.46 14.25
CA GLY A 190 -2.72 -1.53 13.37
C GLY A 190 -2.06 -1.42 11.98
N LEU A 191 -2.26 -0.28 11.34
CA LEU A 191 -1.57 0.08 10.10
C LEU A 191 -0.16 0.58 10.39
N THR A 192 0.81 0.06 9.64
CA THR A 192 2.22 0.42 9.84
C THR A 192 2.96 0.64 8.52
N ASP A 193 4.02 1.44 8.59
CA ASP A 193 4.90 1.75 7.45
C ASP A 193 6.33 1.99 7.96
N SER A 194 7.29 2.21 7.05
CA SER A 194 8.69 2.51 7.38
C SER A 194 9.12 3.93 6.99
N ASP A 195 8.29 4.70 6.30
CA ASP A 195 8.61 6.05 5.85
C ASP A 195 7.91 7.13 6.67
N TRP A 196 8.69 7.98 7.35
CA TRP A 196 8.18 8.98 8.26
C TRP A 196 7.24 10.00 7.61
N GLU A 197 7.62 10.54 6.45
CA GLU A 197 6.83 11.56 5.76
C GLU A 197 5.49 10.97 5.28
N THR A 198 5.54 9.79 4.66
CA THR A 198 4.34 9.06 4.22
C THR A 198 3.39 8.78 5.38
N ILE A 199 3.92 8.39 6.53
CA ILE A 199 3.12 8.11 7.74
C ILE A 199 2.36 9.35 8.19
N GLN A 200 3.04 10.51 8.27
CA GLN A 200 2.39 11.74 8.70
C GLN A 200 1.25 12.14 7.76
N VAL A 201 1.46 12.05 6.44
CA VAL A 201 0.42 12.34 5.46
C VAL A 201 -0.74 11.36 5.57
N LYS A 202 -0.49 10.05 5.69
CA LYS A 202 -1.55 9.04 5.87
C LYS A 202 -2.36 9.28 7.14
N LYS A 203 -1.72 9.66 8.26
CA LYS A 203 -2.40 10.06 9.50
C LYS A 203 -3.34 11.25 9.28
N ALA A 204 -2.87 12.26 8.55
CA ALA A 204 -3.69 13.43 8.23
C ALA A 204 -4.87 13.07 7.31
N MET A 205 -4.66 12.18 6.33
CA MET A 205 -5.72 11.69 5.46
C MET A 205 -6.82 10.95 6.23
N ILE A 206 -6.45 10.08 7.17
CA ILE A 206 -7.41 9.35 8.02
C ILE A 206 -8.28 10.35 8.81
N LYS A 207 -7.66 11.37 9.40
CA LYS A 207 -8.38 12.39 10.19
C LYS A 207 -9.29 13.29 9.34
N ALA A 208 -9.02 13.41 8.04
CA ALA A 208 -9.75 14.25 7.10
C ALA A 208 -11.00 13.58 6.50
N ALA A 209 -11.37 12.38 6.93
CA ALA A 209 -12.50 11.64 6.38
C ALA A 209 -13.43 11.09 7.47
N GLU A 210 -14.70 10.88 7.10
CA GLU A 210 -15.71 10.27 7.99
C GLU A 210 -15.58 8.75 8.07
N LYS A 211 -15.18 8.12 6.96
CA LYS A 211 -14.95 6.68 6.86
C LYS A 211 -13.58 6.37 6.30
N VAL A 212 -12.97 5.32 6.81
CA VAL A 212 -11.63 4.87 6.39
C VAL A 212 -11.70 3.46 5.84
N ALA A 213 -11.32 3.29 4.57
CA ALA A 213 -11.23 2.01 3.89
C ALA A 213 -9.78 1.67 3.53
N ILE A 214 -9.31 0.52 3.98
CA ILE A 214 -7.99 0.00 3.68
C ILE A 214 -8.10 -1.16 2.72
N ILE A 215 -7.44 -1.05 1.57
CA ILE A 215 -7.34 -2.10 0.57
C ILE A 215 -5.97 -2.77 0.62
N ALA A 216 -5.94 -4.08 0.85
CA ALA A 216 -4.71 -4.83 1.05
C ALA A 216 -4.81 -6.26 0.52
N ILE A 217 -3.80 -6.72 -0.23
CA ILE A 217 -3.67 -8.14 -0.54
C ILE A 217 -3.37 -8.93 0.75
N SER A 218 -3.82 -10.18 0.81
CA SER A 218 -3.70 -11.04 1.98
C SER A 218 -2.26 -11.21 2.49
N GLU A 219 -1.29 -11.12 1.60
CA GLU A 219 0.13 -11.22 1.96
C GLU A 219 0.63 -10.06 2.86
N LYS A 220 -0.13 -8.96 2.96
CA LYS A 220 0.14 -7.82 3.86
C LYS A 220 -0.54 -7.91 5.21
N LEU A 221 -1.46 -8.86 5.37
CA LEU A 221 -2.14 -9.12 6.63
C LEU A 221 -1.21 -9.78 7.63
N ASN A 222 -1.50 -9.58 8.92
CA ASN A 222 -0.74 -10.17 10.03
C ASN A 222 0.76 -9.84 9.95
N SER A 223 1.09 -8.65 9.47
CA SER A 223 2.45 -8.13 9.37
C SER A 223 2.53 -6.69 9.89
N SER A 224 3.68 -6.30 10.40
CA SER A 224 3.91 -4.95 10.92
C SER A 224 5.28 -4.41 10.55
N MET A 225 5.37 -3.10 10.41
CA MET A 225 6.59 -2.33 10.18
C MET A 225 6.92 -1.45 11.40
N GLN A 226 8.01 -0.67 11.31
CA GLN A 226 8.59 0.04 12.47
C GLN A 226 7.69 1.11 13.06
N MET A 227 6.87 1.79 12.25
CA MET A 227 6.14 2.96 12.71
C MET A 227 4.64 2.83 12.42
N LYS A 228 3.84 3.23 13.40
CA LYS A 228 2.37 3.18 13.33
C LYS A 228 1.81 4.37 12.56
N ILE A 229 0.85 4.06 11.67
CA ILE A 229 -0.02 5.05 11.01
C ILE A 229 -1.29 5.25 11.82
N ALA A 230 -2.02 4.15 12.12
CA ALA A 230 -3.31 4.17 12.80
C ALA A 230 -3.53 2.89 13.60
N ASP A 231 -4.37 2.96 14.62
CA ASP A 231 -4.90 1.77 15.28
C ASP A 231 -5.95 1.09 14.37
N ILE A 232 -6.17 -0.21 14.59
CA ILE A 232 -7.14 -0.96 13.78
C ILE A 232 -8.56 -0.43 13.98
N ASP A 233 -8.86 0.13 15.14
CA ASP A 233 -10.17 0.67 15.48
C ASP A 233 -10.47 2.05 14.81
N GLU A 234 -9.47 2.67 14.18
CA GLU A 234 -9.62 3.87 13.35
C GLU A 234 -10.01 3.53 11.89
N ILE A 235 -10.22 2.24 11.57
CA ILE A 235 -10.53 1.75 10.23
C ILE A 235 -11.95 1.19 10.21
N ASP A 236 -12.74 1.65 9.25
CA ASP A 236 -14.12 1.16 9.06
C ASP A 236 -14.20 -0.07 8.16
N TYR A 237 -13.35 -0.13 7.14
CA TYR A 237 -13.36 -1.21 6.15
C TYR A 237 -11.95 -1.77 5.90
N LEU A 238 -11.84 -3.10 6.01
CA LEU A 238 -10.70 -3.85 5.50
C LEU A 238 -11.14 -4.66 4.29
N ILE A 239 -10.58 -4.37 3.13
CA ILE A 239 -10.95 -5.00 1.87
C ILE A 239 -9.77 -5.80 1.35
N THR A 240 -9.99 -7.11 1.18
CA THR A 240 -8.98 -8.06 0.71
C THR A 240 -9.61 -9.04 -0.30
N GLU A 241 -8.78 -9.75 -1.05
CA GLU A 241 -9.24 -10.78 -1.97
C GLU A 241 -9.81 -12.03 -1.28
N LEU A 242 -9.50 -12.21 0.01
CA LEU A 242 -9.98 -13.35 0.78
C LEU A 242 -11.49 -13.26 1.04
N SER A 243 -12.12 -14.41 1.22
CA SER A 243 -13.47 -14.46 1.80
C SER A 243 -13.43 -13.95 3.25
N PRO A 244 -14.46 -13.21 3.73
CA PRO A 244 -14.55 -12.76 5.12
C PRO A 244 -14.41 -13.88 6.16
N ASP A 245 -14.75 -15.13 5.79
CA ASP A 245 -14.62 -16.32 6.64
C ASP A 245 -13.23 -16.97 6.64
N ASN A 246 -12.28 -16.41 5.88
CA ASN A 246 -10.94 -16.97 5.81
C ASN A 246 -10.25 -16.95 7.19
N PRO A 247 -9.57 -18.04 7.62
CA PRO A 247 -8.88 -18.11 8.91
C PRO A 247 -7.86 -16.99 9.15
N ASP A 248 -7.19 -16.50 8.10
CA ASP A 248 -6.20 -15.41 8.20
C ASP A 248 -6.83 -14.08 8.65
N LEU A 249 -8.16 -13.94 8.57
CA LEU A 249 -8.92 -12.77 8.99
C LEU A 249 -9.53 -12.91 10.40
N GLN A 250 -9.33 -14.04 11.08
CA GLN A 250 -9.98 -14.31 12.37
C GLN A 250 -9.67 -13.25 13.43
N SER A 251 -8.42 -12.76 13.50
CA SER A 251 -7.99 -11.74 14.47
C SER A 251 -8.61 -10.36 14.23
N TYR A 252 -9.11 -10.10 13.01
CA TYR A 252 -9.76 -8.83 12.65
C TYR A 252 -11.26 -8.84 12.92
N ARG A 253 -11.93 -10.02 12.96
CA ARG A 253 -13.39 -10.15 13.19
C ARG A 253 -13.82 -9.67 14.56
N SER A 254 -12.92 -9.69 15.55
CA SER A 254 -13.19 -9.18 16.90
C SER A 254 -13.07 -7.65 16.99
N LYS A 255 -12.73 -6.98 15.90
CA LYS A 255 -12.53 -5.54 15.82
C LYS A 255 -13.77 -4.85 15.25
N ASN A 256 -13.90 -3.57 15.54
CA ASN A 256 -15.05 -2.77 15.10
C ASN A 256 -14.84 -2.28 13.65
N LEU A 257 -14.65 -3.23 12.71
CA LEU A 257 -14.47 -2.92 11.29
C LEU A 257 -15.24 -3.92 10.41
N THR A 258 -15.64 -3.49 9.22
CA THR A 258 -16.27 -4.34 8.22
C THR A 258 -15.21 -4.97 7.31
N ILE A 259 -15.25 -6.30 7.19
CA ILE A 259 -14.34 -7.04 6.28
C ILE A 259 -15.09 -7.36 4.99
N LEU A 260 -14.54 -6.97 3.85
CA LEU A 260 -15.09 -7.22 2.52
C LEU A 260 -14.18 -8.13 1.68
#